data_8e87c67d798172fec43088e0a6e71c47
#
_entry.id   8e87c67d798172fec43088e0a6e71c47
#
_cell.length_a   1.000
_cell.length_b   1.000
_cell.length_c   1.000
_cell.angle_alpha   90.00
_cell.angle_beta   90.00
_cell.angle_gamma   90.00
#
_symmetry.space_group_name_H-M   'P 1'
#
loop_
_entity.id
_entity.type
_entity.pdbx_description
1 polymer ?
#
loop_
_entity_poly.entity_id
_entity_poly.type
_entity_poly.pdbx_seq_one_letter_code
_entity_poly.pdbx_strand_id
1 'polypeptide(L)'
;MNIITLTFSKEKIRIFLTFIFDLLFLAINLIWNKELAVLIDLVTSGKAVTQSIIVNLLLILAAYILMSGASTFVSGVTCTCINYSLRQNYIQNISNQNLPTQKLNGGKEASVLLNELTAVSNFISENLFFMFDSLIKFIGSFGWLIYLNPFLAITSNLPVFFIVIYISFSSKILQKYTLKTNEENSKINSVTDSLMNLFPVIRLYQAQKMILENYSTLLTEWEKLNISMEKKKALLMSISAVITNIPLLLIILIGGKLVILGKLSLGELYVFISLSGNVSGILMNMPSFIMQFRIFGANLKKLNAPVIVDNTGSHK
;
A
#
# COMPACT_ATOMS: atom_id res chain seq x y z
N MET A 1 -13.62 -21.48 12.96
CA MET A 1 -13.99 -20.53 11.90
C MET A 1 -13.01 -19.36 11.95
N ASN A 2 -12.38 -18.96 10.85
CA ASN A 2 -11.36 -17.92 10.90
C ASN A 2 -11.95 -16.59 11.35
N ILE A 3 -11.29 -15.92 12.31
CA ILE A 3 -11.71 -14.62 12.87
C ILE A 3 -12.02 -13.61 11.76
N ILE A 4 -11.26 -13.67 10.67
CA ILE A 4 -11.45 -12.80 9.51
C ILE A 4 -12.75 -13.07 8.78
N THR A 5 -13.09 -14.33 8.50
CA THR A 5 -14.34 -14.65 7.79
C THR A 5 -15.56 -14.20 8.56
N LEU A 6 -15.52 -14.29 9.89
CA LEU A 6 -16.56 -13.75 10.78
C LEU A 6 -16.65 -12.21 10.68
N THR A 7 -15.51 -11.52 10.69
CA THR A 7 -15.45 -10.07 10.63
C THR A 7 -15.98 -9.56 9.28
N PHE A 8 -15.51 -10.14 8.17
CA PHE A 8 -15.99 -9.76 6.83
C PHE A 8 -17.46 -10.07 6.61
N SER A 9 -17.99 -11.17 7.19
CA SER A 9 -19.41 -11.50 7.12
C SER A 9 -20.29 -10.48 7.85
N LYS A 10 -19.84 -9.94 8.98
CA LYS A 10 -20.55 -8.87 9.70
C LYS A 10 -20.59 -7.55 8.93
N GLU A 11 -19.51 -7.19 8.27
CA GLU A 11 -19.33 -5.88 7.63
C GLU A 11 -19.58 -5.90 6.11
N LYS A 12 -20.14 -7.00 5.57
CA LYS A 12 -20.32 -7.20 4.12
C LYS A 12 -21.07 -6.07 3.41
N ILE A 13 -22.07 -5.46 4.06
CA ILE A 13 -22.85 -4.36 3.47
C ILE A 13 -21.99 -3.11 3.32
N ARG A 14 -21.16 -2.78 4.33
CA ARG A 14 -20.25 -1.63 4.27
C ARG A 14 -19.16 -1.83 3.23
N ILE A 15 -18.60 -3.03 3.15
CA ILE A 15 -17.62 -3.39 2.12
C ILE A 15 -18.24 -3.24 0.72
N PHE A 16 -19.45 -3.73 0.52
CA PHE A 16 -20.17 -3.59 -0.74
C PHE A 16 -20.43 -2.12 -1.10
N LEU A 17 -20.83 -1.30 -0.11
CA LEU A 17 -20.99 0.14 -0.29
C LEU A 17 -19.66 0.80 -0.71
N THR A 18 -18.54 0.46 -0.08
CA THR A 18 -17.23 1.00 -0.47
C THR A 18 -16.95 0.71 -1.94
N PHE A 19 -17.15 -0.53 -2.40
CA PHE A 19 -16.98 -0.88 -3.82
C PHE A 19 -17.88 -0.08 -4.76
N ILE A 20 -19.14 0.17 -4.39
CA ILE A 20 -20.06 0.98 -5.20
C ILE A 20 -19.53 2.41 -5.31
N PHE A 21 -19.09 3.01 -4.19
CA PHE A 21 -18.55 4.37 -4.21
C PHE A 21 -17.26 4.48 -5.02
N ASP A 22 -16.38 3.47 -4.98
CA ASP A 22 -15.16 3.43 -5.79
C ASP A 22 -15.48 3.30 -7.29
N LEU A 23 -16.49 2.49 -7.66
CA LEU A 23 -16.97 2.39 -9.04
C LEU A 23 -17.61 3.69 -9.54
N LEU A 24 -18.42 4.35 -8.72
CA LEU A 24 -19.01 5.65 -9.05
C LEU A 24 -17.93 6.72 -9.19
N PHE A 25 -16.95 6.72 -8.30
CA PHE A 25 -15.81 7.63 -8.41
C PHE A 25 -15.00 7.40 -9.70
N LEU A 26 -14.75 6.14 -10.07
CA LEU A 26 -14.13 5.81 -11.35
C LEU A 26 -14.94 6.33 -12.54
N ALA A 27 -16.25 6.13 -12.53
CA ALA A 27 -17.13 6.60 -13.62
C ALA A 27 -17.04 8.13 -13.79
N ILE A 28 -17.09 8.87 -12.67
CA ILE A 28 -16.95 10.34 -12.70
C ILE A 28 -15.55 10.74 -13.16
N ASN A 29 -14.50 10.03 -12.73
CA ASN A 29 -13.13 10.27 -13.19
C ASN A 29 -12.98 10.10 -14.71
N LEU A 30 -13.61 9.08 -15.29
CA LEU A 30 -13.62 8.85 -16.75
C LEU A 30 -14.40 9.94 -17.48
N ILE A 31 -15.56 10.34 -16.95
CA ILE A 31 -16.37 11.45 -17.53
C ILE A 31 -15.56 12.76 -17.46
N TRP A 32 -14.92 13.06 -16.35
CA TRP A 32 -14.05 14.23 -16.21
C TRP A 32 -12.95 14.27 -17.29
N ASN A 33 -12.24 13.17 -17.46
CA ASN A 33 -11.18 13.08 -18.48
C ASN A 33 -11.74 13.24 -19.90
N LYS A 34 -12.93 12.70 -20.19
CA LYS A 34 -13.62 12.84 -21.48
C LYS A 34 -13.98 14.30 -21.76
N GLU A 35 -14.59 14.99 -20.80
CA GLU A 35 -15.00 16.38 -20.99
C GLU A 35 -13.80 17.34 -21.13
N LEU A 36 -12.70 17.06 -20.41
CA LEU A 36 -11.45 17.79 -20.62
C LEU A 36 -10.87 17.54 -22.02
N ALA A 37 -10.97 16.32 -22.54
CA ALA A 37 -10.54 16.02 -23.90
C ALA A 37 -11.35 16.83 -24.94
N VAL A 38 -12.67 16.89 -24.77
CA VAL A 38 -13.55 17.70 -25.64
C VAL A 38 -13.17 19.19 -25.57
N LEU A 39 -12.89 19.72 -24.38
CA LEU A 39 -12.43 21.10 -24.22
C LEU A 39 -11.11 21.35 -24.97
N ILE A 40 -10.13 20.46 -24.84
CA ILE A 40 -8.82 20.56 -25.51
C ILE A 40 -9.02 20.56 -27.03
N ASP A 41 -9.87 19.67 -27.56
CA ASP A 41 -10.14 19.58 -28.98
C ASP A 41 -10.86 20.82 -29.54
N LEU A 42 -11.76 21.43 -28.76
CA LEU A 42 -12.40 22.68 -29.12
C LEU A 42 -11.42 23.85 -29.18
N VAL A 43 -10.57 23.97 -28.16
CA VAL A 43 -9.56 25.04 -28.11
C VAL A 43 -8.54 24.90 -29.24
N THR A 44 -8.07 23.67 -29.49
CA THR A 44 -7.08 23.40 -30.56
C THR A 44 -7.65 23.57 -31.95
N SER A 45 -8.97 23.34 -32.17
CA SER A 45 -9.65 23.61 -33.41
C SER A 45 -10.03 25.08 -33.63
N GLY A 46 -9.66 25.98 -32.70
CA GLY A 46 -9.97 27.42 -32.78
C GLY A 46 -11.45 27.74 -32.60
N LYS A 47 -12.27 26.80 -32.13
CA LYS A 47 -13.71 27.03 -31.88
C LYS A 47 -13.91 27.78 -30.55
N ALA A 48 -14.90 28.68 -30.53
CA ALA A 48 -15.23 29.38 -29.30
C ALA A 48 -15.77 28.41 -28.23
N VAL A 49 -15.20 28.51 -27.02
CA VAL A 49 -15.67 27.73 -25.89
C VAL A 49 -16.99 28.36 -25.40
N THR A 50 -18.07 27.61 -25.56
CA THR A 50 -19.40 28.06 -25.12
C THR A 50 -19.47 28.09 -23.58
N GLN A 51 -20.14 29.09 -23.03
CA GLN A 51 -20.33 29.20 -21.57
C GLN A 51 -20.96 27.93 -20.96
N SER A 52 -21.81 27.23 -21.71
CA SER A 52 -22.42 25.96 -21.29
C SER A 52 -21.36 24.87 -21.00
N ILE A 53 -20.29 24.80 -21.80
CA ILE A 53 -19.21 23.80 -21.61
C ILE A 53 -18.46 24.09 -20.31
N ILE A 54 -18.20 25.37 -20.01
CA ILE A 54 -17.51 25.77 -18.78
C ILE A 54 -18.37 25.41 -17.56
N VAL A 55 -19.66 25.67 -17.61
CA VAL A 55 -20.60 25.33 -16.54
C VAL A 55 -20.66 23.81 -16.32
N ASN A 56 -20.76 23.02 -17.40
CA ASN A 56 -20.74 21.56 -17.29
C ASN A 56 -19.43 21.05 -16.66
N LEU A 57 -18.30 21.57 -17.07
CA LEU A 57 -17.00 21.20 -16.49
C LEU A 57 -16.91 21.53 -15.00
N LEU A 58 -17.42 22.69 -14.58
CA LEU A 58 -17.46 23.06 -13.16
C LEU A 58 -18.39 22.15 -12.35
N LEU A 59 -19.53 21.75 -12.91
CA LEU A 59 -20.43 20.78 -12.27
C LEU A 59 -19.79 19.40 -12.13
N ILE A 60 -19.12 18.91 -13.16
CA ILE A 60 -18.42 17.62 -13.11
C ILE A 60 -17.23 17.68 -12.14
N LEU A 61 -16.50 18.80 -12.09
CA LEU A 61 -15.44 19.02 -11.11
C LEU A 61 -15.99 19.00 -9.68
N ALA A 62 -17.10 19.66 -9.44
CA ALA A 62 -17.75 19.63 -8.13
C ALA A 62 -18.19 18.20 -7.76
N ALA A 63 -18.80 17.47 -8.70
CA ALA A 63 -19.17 16.08 -8.51
C ALA A 63 -17.95 15.18 -8.25
N TYR A 64 -16.84 15.41 -8.97
CA TYR A 64 -15.58 14.69 -8.75
C TYR A 64 -15.03 14.89 -7.35
N ILE A 65 -14.99 16.13 -6.86
CA ILE A 65 -14.51 16.46 -5.51
C ILE A 65 -15.41 15.81 -4.45
N LEU A 66 -16.73 15.94 -4.59
CA LEU A 66 -17.71 15.36 -3.66
C LEU A 66 -17.61 13.84 -3.61
N MET A 67 -17.51 13.19 -4.77
CA MET A 67 -17.41 11.72 -4.82
C MET A 67 -16.06 11.21 -4.33
N SER A 68 -14.97 11.94 -4.57
CA SER A 68 -13.66 11.60 -4.00
C SER A 68 -13.70 11.65 -2.47
N GLY A 69 -14.28 12.71 -1.91
CA GLY A 69 -14.49 12.85 -0.47
C GLY A 69 -15.38 11.75 0.10
N ALA A 70 -16.51 11.47 -0.57
CA ALA A 70 -17.45 10.43 -0.15
C ALA A 70 -16.83 9.01 -0.19
N SER A 71 -16.12 8.65 -1.27
CA SER A 71 -15.42 7.36 -1.36
C SER A 71 -14.38 7.20 -0.25
N THR A 72 -13.55 8.22 -0.03
CA THR A 72 -12.54 8.22 1.05
C THR A 72 -13.19 8.09 2.43
N PHE A 73 -14.27 8.83 2.68
CA PHE A 73 -15.01 8.79 3.95
C PHE A 73 -15.62 7.40 4.20
N VAL A 74 -16.33 6.86 3.21
CA VAL A 74 -16.98 5.52 3.31
C VAL A 74 -15.94 4.44 3.52
N SER A 75 -14.82 4.48 2.79
CA SER A 75 -13.69 3.56 2.96
C SER A 75 -13.11 3.66 4.38
N GLY A 76 -12.84 4.87 4.88
CA GLY A 76 -12.31 5.10 6.22
C GLY A 76 -13.23 4.59 7.33
N VAL A 77 -14.55 4.85 7.22
CA VAL A 77 -15.54 4.32 8.16
C VAL A 77 -15.59 2.80 8.11
N THR A 78 -15.58 2.21 6.91
CA THR A 78 -15.59 0.75 6.74
C THR A 78 -14.37 0.10 7.37
N CYS A 79 -13.18 0.66 7.15
CA CYS A 79 -11.92 0.22 7.77
C CYS A 79 -12.00 0.26 9.30
N THR A 80 -12.50 1.37 9.86
CA THR A 80 -12.64 1.54 11.31
C THR A 80 -13.59 0.51 11.90
N CYS A 81 -14.73 0.25 11.25
CA CYS A 81 -15.69 -0.75 11.69
C CYS A 81 -15.13 -2.18 11.60
N ILE A 82 -14.38 -2.50 10.54
CA ILE A 82 -13.71 -3.80 10.40
C ILE A 82 -12.68 -3.97 11.53
N ASN A 83 -11.89 -2.94 11.83
CA ASN A 83 -10.90 -2.97 12.91
C ASN A 83 -11.55 -3.19 14.28
N TYR A 84 -12.66 -2.51 14.54
CA TYR A 84 -13.44 -2.71 15.76
C TYR A 84 -13.98 -4.14 15.85
N SER A 85 -14.64 -4.62 14.80
CA SER A 85 -15.20 -5.97 14.74
C SER A 85 -14.13 -7.06 14.87
N LEU A 86 -12.95 -6.84 14.30
CA LEU A 86 -11.82 -7.76 14.38
C LEU A 86 -11.29 -7.87 15.82
N ARG A 87 -11.11 -6.73 16.51
CA ARG A 87 -10.69 -6.70 17.91
C ARG A 87 -11.72 -7.35 18.83
N GLN A 88 -13.00 -7.05 18.62
CA GLN A 88 -14.09 -7.64 19.39
C GLN A 88 -14.16 -9.16 19.22
N ASN A 89 -14.11 -9.65 17.97
CA ASN A 89 -14.16 -11.09 17.68
C ASN A 89 -12.93 -11.82 18.24
N TYR A 90 -11.75 -11.18 18.25
CA TYR A 90 -10.54 -11.76 18.85
C TYR A 90 -10.69 -11.94 20.37
N ILE A 91 -11.14 -10.90 21.07
CA ILE A 91 -11.36 -10.94 22.52
C ILE A 91 -12.43 -11.98 22.87
N GLN A 92 -13.55 -12.04 22.13
CA GLN A 92 -14.59 -13.05 22.31
C GLN A 92 -14.06 -14.47 22.09
N ASN A 93 -13.19 -14.66 21.10
CA ASN A 93 -12.59 -15.97 20.84
C ASN A 93 -11.69 -16.44 21.99
N ILE A 94 -10.90 -15.54 22.55
CA ILE A 94 -10.08 -15.83 23.74
C ILE A 94 -10.97 -16.14 24.96
N SER A 95 -11.99 -15.33 25.19
CA SER A 95 -12.91 -15.53 26.33
C SER A 95 -13.68 -16.84 26.27
N ASN A 96 -13.98 -17.34 25.08
CA ASN A 96 -14.70 -18.60 24.86
C ASN A 96 -13.79 -19.84 24.88
N GLN A 97 -12.46 -19.67 24.91
CA GLN A 97 -11.54 -20.79 25.08
C GLN A 97 -11.51 -21.17 26.58
N ASN A 98 -11.84 -22.42 26.89
CA ASN A 98 -11.72 -22.99 28.24
C ASN A 98 -10.22 -23.13 28.60
N LEU A 99 -9.55 -22.01 28.84
CA LEU A 99 -8.17 -21.98 29.27
C LEU A 99 -8.10 -22.28 30.77
N PRO A 100 -7.25 -23.21 31.22
CA PRO A 100 -7.04 -23.43 32.63
C PRO A 100 -6.52 -22.13 33.27
N THR A 101 -7.24 -21.66 34.29
CA THR A 101 -7.11 -20.35 34.94
C THR A 101 -5.72 -20.04 35.51
N GLN A 102 -4.79 -20.97 35.49
CA GLN A 102 -3.50 -20.85 36.20
C GLN A 102 -2.28 -20.42 35.36
N LYS A 103 -2.40 -20.29 33.98
CA LYS A 103 -1.21 -20.03 33.17
C LYS A 103 -1.45 -19.13 31.94
N LEU A 104 -2.27 -18.12 32.05
CA LEU A 104 -2.28 -17.01 31.10
C LEU A 104 -1.02 -16.14 31.35
N ASN A 105 -0.03 -16.26 30.49
CA ASN A 105 1.06 -15.29 30.41
C ASN A 105 0.51 -13.99 29.82
N GLY A 106 -0.15 -13.18 30.66
CA GLY A 106 -0.84 -11.97 30.25
C GLY A 106 0.02 -11.00 29.42
N GLY A 107 1.36 -11.04 29.60
CA GLY A 107 2.29 -10.28 28.79
C GLY A 107 2.41 -10.77 27.35
N LYS A 108 2.39 -12.09 27.10
CA LYS A 108 2.51 -12.64 25.73
C LYS A 108 1.23 -12.41 24.93
N GLU A 109 0.08 -12.57 25.55
CA GLU A 109 -1.24 -12.34 24.92
C GLU A 109 -1.49 -10.87 24.67
N ALA A 110 -1.09 -9.99 25.58
CA ALA A 110 -1.11 -8.55 25.38
C ALA A 110 -0.21 -8.15 24.20
N SER A 111 0.97 -8.76 24.05
CA SER A 111 1.88 -8.54 22.94
C SER A 111 1.26 -8.98 21.60
N VAL A 112 0.60 -10.13 21.53
CA VAL A 112 -0.13 -10.58 20.33
C VAL A 112 -1.25 -9.61 19.98
N LEU A 113 -2.00 -9.13 20.98
CA LEU A 113 -3.10 -8.20 20.77
C LEU A 113 -2.61 -6.83 20.28
N LEU A 114 -1.47 -6.37 20.78
CA LEU A 114 -0.91 -5.07 20.40
C LEU A 114 -0.17 -5.12 19.06
N ASN A 115 0.55 -6.19 18.75
CA ASN A 115 1.42 -6.25 17.58
C ASN A 115 0.75 -6.95 16.39
N GLU A 116 0.37 -8.22 16.54
CA GLU A 116 -0.14 -9.01 15.42
C GLU A 116 -1.53 -8.57 14.97
N LEU A 117 -2.42 -8.29 15.93
CA LEU A 117 -3.76 -7.81 15.61
C LEU A 117 -3.71 -6.42 14.98
N THR A 118 -2.83 -5.54 15.47
CA THR A 118 -2.63 -4.22 14.88
C THR A 118 -2.04 -4.33 13.48
N ALA A 119 -1.08 -5.24 13.25
CA ALA A 119 -0.52 -5.46 11.91
C ALA A 119 -1.55 -5.99 10.92
N VAL A 120 -2.42 -6.91 11.34
CA VAL A 120 -3.55 -7.40 10.52
C VAL A 120 -4.55 -6.29 10.24
N SER A 121 -4.88 -5.50 11.25
CA SER A 121 -5.77 -4.34 11.17
C SER A 121 -5.25 -3.30 10.18
N ASN A 122 -3.98 -2.91 10.28
CA ASN A 122 -3.35 -1.95 9.38
C ASN A 122 -3.29 -2.47 7.94
N PHE A 123 -3.01 -3.76 7.75
CA PHE A 123 -3.05 -4.34 6.42
C PHE A 123 -4.43 -4.20 5.77
N ILE A 124 -5.51 -4.49 6.51
CA ILE A 124 -6.87 -4.37 5.99
C ILE A 124 -7.18 -2.91 5.67
N SER A 125 -6.87 -1.97 6.58
CA SER A 125 -7.21 -0.56 6.44
C SER A 125 -6.41 0.16 5.35
N GLU A 126 -5.11 -0.08 5.28
CA GLU A 126 -4.22 0.73 4.45
C GLU A 126 -3.89 0.05 3.10
N ASN A 127 -3.83 -1.29 3.09
CA ASN A 127 -3.35 -2.01 1.92
C ASN A 127 -4.46 -2.69 1.13
N LEU A 128 -5.40 -3.36 1.80
CA LEU A 128 -6.39 -4.19 1.12
C LEU A 128 -7.38 -3.33 0.33
N PHE A 129 -7.97 -2.29 0.95
CA PHE A 129 -8.89 -1.39 0.26
C PHE A 129 -8.20 -0.57 -0.82
N PHE A 130 -6.99 -0.07 -0.54
CA PHE A 130 -6.18 0.64 -1.54
C PHE A 130 -5.83 -0.23 -2.75
N MET A 131 -5.58 -1.51 -2.54
CA MET A 131 -5.34 -2.45 -3.63
C MET A 131 -6.60 -2.67 -4.48
N PHE A 132 -7.77 -2.82 -3.86
CA PHE A 132 -9.03 -2.95 -4.58
C PHE A 132 -9.39 -1.69 -5.37
N ASP A 133 -9.29 -0.50 -4.78
CA ASP A 133 -9.47 0.78 -5.47
C ASP A 133 -8.52 0.91 -6.68
N SER A 134 -7.24 0.56 -6.48
CA SER A 134 -6.25 0.56 -7.57
C SER A 134 -6.60 -0.42 -8.69
N LEU A 135 -7.11 -1.63 -8.35
CA LEU A 135 -7.56 -2.61 -9.36
C LEU A 135 -8.77 -2.11 -10.16
N ILE A 136 -9.74 -1.50 -9.49
CA ILE A 136 -10.92 -0.91 -10.14
C ILE A 136 -10.46 0.19 -11.12
N LYS A 137 -9.60 1.09 -10.67
CA LYS A 137 -9.03 2.16 -11.50
C LYS A 137 -8.23 1.62 -12.68
N PHE A 138 -7.43 0.58 -12.47
CA PHE A 138 -6.67 -0.08 -13.54
C PHE A 138 -7.58 -0.66 -14.60
N ILE A 139 -8.55 -1.50 -14.20
CA ILE A 139 -9.46 -2.17 -15.12
C ILE A 139 -10.29 -1.14 -15.91
N GLY A 140 -10.84 -0.15 -15.22
CA GLY A 140 -11.65 0.88 -15.86
C GLY A 140 -10.85 1.80 -16.78
N SER A 141 -9.69 2.29 -16.35
CA SER A 141 -8.82 3.14 -17.16
C SER A 141 -8.26 2.39 -18.36
N PHE A 142 -7.78 1.15 -18.16
CA PHE A 142 -7.25 0.34 -19.27
C PHE A 142 -8.34 -0.03 -20.28
N GLY A 143 -9.54 -0.40 -19.81
CA GLY A 143 -10.69 -0.65 -20.67
C GLY A 143 -11.07 0.57 -21.51
N TRP A 144 -11.06 1.78 -20.92
CA TRP A 144 -11.33 3.02 -21.63
C TRP A 144 -10.25 3.34 -22.66
N LEU A 145 -8.97 3.15 -22.35
CA LEU A 145 -7.86 3.35 -23.29
C LEU A 145 -7.95 2.39 -24.50
N ILE A 146 -8.31 1.12 -24.27
CA ILE A 146 -8.55 0.16 -25.37
C ILE A 146 -9.71 0.60 -26.24
N TYR A 147 -10.79 1.13 -25.67
CA TYR A 147 -11.93 1.63 -26.42
C TYR A 147 -11.56 2.80 -27.33
N LEU A 148 -10.71 3.72 -26.87
CA LEU A 148 -10.26 4.87 -27.66
C LEU A 148 -9.31 4.45 -28.80
N ASN A 149 -8.23 3.76 -28.48
CA ASN A 149 -7.28 3.27 -29.46
C ASN A 149 -6.53 2.04 -28.94
N PRO A 150 -6.91 0.81 -29.36
CA PRO A 150 -6.32 -0.43 -28.86
C PRO A 150 -4.83 -0.55 -29.19
N PHE A 151 -4.39 -0.06 -30.35
CA PHE A 151 -2.99 -0.10 -30.74
C PHE A 151 -2.11 0.73 -29.78
N LEU A 152 -2.51 1.97 -29.49
CA LEU A 152 -1.78 2.84 -28.57
C LEU A 152 -1.85 2.31 -27.14
N ALA A 153 -3.02 1.81 -26.70
CA ALA A 153 -3.20 1.25 -25.37
C ALA A 153 -2.28 0.05 -25.10
N ILE A 154 -2.16 -0.87 -26.05
CA ILE A 154 -1.31 -2.06 -25.92
C ILE A 154 0.17 -1.68 -26.01
N THR A 155 0.57 -0.90 -27.02
CA THR A 155 1.98 -0.56 -27.24
C THR A 155 2.57 0.31 -26.14
N SER A 156 1.79 1.24 -25.58
CA SER A 156 2.24 2.08 -24.47
C SER A 156 2.34 1.32 -23.14
N ASN A 157 1.49 0.33 -22.91
CA ASN A 157 1.48 -0.45 -21.67
C ASN A 157 2.32 -1.75 -21.75
N LEU A 158 2.81 -2.14 -22.92
CA LEU A 158 3.66 -3.32 -23.08
C LEU A 158 4.93 -3.26 -22.21
N PRO A 159 5.66 -2.13 -22.06
CA PRO A 159 6.80 -2.03 -21.16
C PRO A 159 6.47 -2.28 -19.70
N VAL A 160 5.22 -2.10 -19.32
CA VAL A 160 4.74 -2.32 -17.95
C VAL A 160 4.98 -3.77 -17.48
N PHE A 161 4.88 -4.75 -18.36
CA PHE A 161 5.22 -6.15 -18.03
C PHE A 161 6.68 -6.31 -17.63
N PHE A 162 7.59 -5.63 -18.31
CA PHE A 162 9.01 -5.61 -17.95
C PHE A 162 9.24 -4.89 -16.61
N ILE A 163 8.44 -3.87 -16.32
CA ILE A 163 8.45 -3.17 -15.03
C ILE A 163 8.09 -4.14 -13.90
N VAL A 164 7.04 -4.94 -14.04
CA VAL A 164 6.63 -5.93 -13.03
C VAL A 164 7.74 -6.94 -12.74
N ILE A 165 8.40 -7.45 -13.78
CA ILE A 165 9.54 -8.38 -13.64
C ILE A 165 10.69 -7.70 -12.89
N TYR A 166 11.08 -6.49 -13.30
CA TYR A 166 12.14 -5.71 -12.65
C TYR A 166 11.83 -5.42 -11.18
N ILE A 167 10.62 -4.97 -10.88
CA ILE A 167 10.19 -4.66 -9.52
C ILE A 167 10.15 -5.93 -8.64
N SER A 168 9.69 -7.06 -9.19
CA SER A 168 9.69 -8.34 -8.48
C SER A 168 11.10 -8.80 -8.13
N PHE A 169 12.07 -8.54 -8.99
CA PHE A 169 13.48 -8.84 -8.74
C PHE A 169 14.06 -7.87 -7.70
N SER A 170 13.85 -6.57 -7.86
CA SER A 170 14.31 -5.53 -6.94
C SER A 170 13.75 -5.70 -5.54
N SER A 171 12.49 -6.08 -5.40
CA SER A 171 11.85 -6.29 -4.11
C SER A 171 12.46 -7.44 -3.32
N LYS A 172 12.90 -8.52 -3.97
CA LYS A 172 13.62 -9.63 -3.31
C LYS A 172 14.97 -9.17 -2.74
N ILE A 173 15.68 -8.33 -3.50
CA ILE A 173 16.96 -7.76 -3.03
C ILE A 173 16.70 -6.87 -1.82
N LEU A 174 15.75 -5.93 -1.91
CA LEU A 174 15.40 -5.04 -0.81
C LEU A 174 14.94 -5.82 0.43
N GLN A 175 14.11 -6.85 0.27
CA GLN A 175 13.66 -7.70 1.37
C GLN A 175 14.82 -8.31 2.15
N LYS A 176 15.82 -8.85 1.44
CA LYS A 176 17.03 -9.42 2.08
C LYS A 176 17.78 -8.39 2.94
N TYR A 177 17.91 -7.17 2.43
CA TYR A 177 18.56 -6.08 3.19
C TYR A 177 17.72 -5.62 4.37
N THR A 178 16.40 -5.48 4.19
CA THR A 178 15.48 -5.11 5.27
C THR A 178 15.51 -6.12 6.41
N LEU A 179 15.53 -7.41 6.12
CA LEU A 179 15.65 -8.45 7.13
C LEU A 179 16.96 -8.31 7.92
N LYS A 180 18.08 -8.09 7.22
CA LYS A 180 19.39 -7.89 7.87
C LYS A 180 19.41 -6.64 8.75
N THR A 181 18.81 -5.55 8.28
CA THR A 181 18.71 -4.31 9.08
C THR A 181 17.84 -4.51 10.32
N ASN A 182 16.73 -5.26 10.19
CA ASN A 182 15.87 -5.58 11.32
C ASN A 182 16.58 -6.46 12.36
N GLU A 183 17.42 -7.39 11.93
CA GLU A 183 18.27 -8.19 12.84
C GLU A 183 19.23 -7.29 13.63
N GLU A 184 19.92 -6.37 12.96
CA GLU A 184 20.83 -5.43 13.64
C GLU A 184 20.07 -4.44 14.54
N ASN A 185 18.90 -3.95 14.13
CA ASN A 185 18.03 -3.15 15.01
C ASN A 185 17.62 -3.92 16.26
N SER A 186 17.30 -5.21 16.12
CA SER A 186 16.95 -6.06 17.26
C SER A 186 18.10 -6.22 18.23
N LYS A 187 19.35 -6.35 17.74
CA LYS A 187 20.55 -6.40 18.58
C LYS A 187 20.74 -5.10 19.34
N ILE A 188 20.64 -3.95 18.65
CA ILE A 188 20.76 -2.63 19.29
C ILE A 188 19.69 -2.47 20.38
N ASN A 189 18.43 -2.80 20.07
CA ASN A 189 17.36 -2.71 21.05
C ASN A 189 17.63 -3.59 22.28
N SER A 190 18.08 -4.84 22.10
CA SER A 190 18.40 -5.74 23.22
C SER A 190 19.55 -5.22 24.08
N VAL A 191 20.58 -4.63 23.47
CA VAL A 191 21.68 -3.99 24.20
C VAL A 191 21.20 -2.74 24.93
N THR A 192 20.35 -1.92 24.28
CA THR A 192 19.76 -0.74 24.92
C THR A 192 18.90 -1.11 26.11
N ASP A 193 18.04 -2.12 26.01
CA ASP A 193 17.23 -2.62 27.13
C ASP A 193 18.11 -3.14 28.27
N SER A 194 19.18 -3.88 27.96
CA SER A 194 20.15 -4.36 28.95
C SER A 194 20.86 -3.22 29.66
N LEU A 195 21.26 -2.18 28.91
CA LEU A 195 21.88 -0.97 29.46
C LEU A 195 20.93 -0.23 30.41
N MET A 196 19.67 -0.09 30.04
CA MET A 196 18.66 0.56 30.88
C MET A 196 18.41 -0.20 32.17
N ASN A 197 18.30 -1.53 32.10
CA ASN A 197 18.08 -2.39 33.28
C ASN A 197 19.29 -2.45 34.20
N LEU A 198 20.51 -2.40 33.65
CA LEU A 198 21.76 -2.47 34.43
C LEU A 198 22.33 -1.08 34.78
N PHE A 199 21.63 0.00 34.43
CA PHE A 199 22.12 1.36 34.63
C PHE A 199 22.58 1.65 36.06
N PRO A 200 21.88 1.23 37.14
CA PRO A 200 22.35 1.42 38.53
C PRO A 200 23.69 0.70 38.81
N VAL A 201 23.85 -0.52 38.27
CA VAL A 201 25.05 -1.32 38.43
C VAL A 201 26.23 -0.71 37.65
N ILE A 202 25.99 -0.26 36.42
CA ILE A 202 26.98 0.42 35.57
C ILE A 202 27.52 1.66 36.26
N ARG A 203 26.66 2.42 36.94
CA ARG A 203 27.03 3.62 37.70
C ARG A 203 27.82 3.27 38.93
N LEU A 204 27.47 2.20 39.63
CA LEU A 204 28.17 1.74 40.83
C LEU A 204 29.63 1.34 40.53
N TYR A 205 29.83 0.63 39.40
CA TYR A 205 31.17 0.15 38.98
C TYR A 205 31.94 1.15 38.11
N GLN A 206 31.42 2.36 37.88
CA GLN A 206 32.01 3.38 37.03
C GLN A 206 32.38 2.90 35.61
N ALA A 207 31.62 1.92 35.10
CA ALA A 207 31.87 1.24 33.82
C ALA A 207 31.29 1.99 32.57
N GLN A 208 30.78 3.22 32.76
CA GLN A 208 30.06 3.97 31.68
C GLN A 208 30.89 4.11 30.44
N LYS A 209 32.18 4.46 30.55
CA LYS A 209 33.05 4.72 29.38
C LYS A 209 33.20 3.47 28.51
N MET A 210 33.53 2.33 29.11
CA MET A 210 33.71 1.05 28.39
C MET A 210 32.44 0.62 27.67
N ILE A 211 31.29 0.80 28.32
CA ILE A 211 29.99 0.39 27.74
C ILE A 211 29.57 1.32 26.62
N LEU A 212 29.78 2.63 26.76
CA LEU A 212 29.52 3.60 25.68
C LEU A 212 30.41 3.37 24.47
N GLU A 213 31.70 2.99 24.66
CA GLU A 213 32.58 2.63 23.55
C GLU A 213 32.08 1.39 22.80
N ASN A 214 31.68 0.34 23.49
CA ASN A 214 31.09 -0.86 22.89
C ASN A 214 29.78 -0.55 22.16
N TYR A 215 28.91 0.25 22.76
CA TYR A 215 27.65 0.65 22.14
C TYR A 215 27.89 1.53 20.88
N SER A 216 28.85 2.46 20.93
CA SER A 216 29.21 3.28 19.78
C SER A 216 29.76 2.46 18.61
N THR A 217 30.50 1.38 18.89
CA THR A 217 30.99 0.44 17.86
C THR A 217 29.81 -0.26 17.17
N LEU A 218 28.83 -0.76 17.93
CA LEU A 218 27.61 -1.37 17.38
C LEU A 218 26.81 -0.37 16.54
N LEU A 219 26.67 0.88 17.00
CA LEU A 219 26.00 1.94 16.25
C LEU A 219 26.74 2.28 14.95
N THR A 220 28.06 2.28 14.95
CA THR A 220 28.86 2.53 13.74
C THR A 220 28.71 1.41 12.70
N GLU A 221 28.64 0.16 13.13
CA GLU A 221 28.37 -0.98 12.25
C GLU A 221 26.96 -0.89 11.66
N TRP A 222 25.97 -0.57 12.50
CA TRP A 222 24.58 -0.36 12.07
C TRP A 222 24.47 0.79 11.08
N GLU A 223 25.13 1.92 11.32
CA GLU A 223 25.16 3.07 10.42
C GLU A 223 25.72 2.70 9.04
N LYS A 224 26.89 2.04 8.99
CA LYS A 224 27.50 1.58 7.73
C LYS A 224 26.57 0.67 6.93
N LEU A 225 25.88 -0.23 7.63
CA LEU A 225 24.95 -1.18 7.03
C LEU A 225 23.72 -0.47 6.48
N ASN A 226 23.15 0.48 7.22
CA ASN A 226 22.02 1.28 6.78
C ASN A 226 22.37 2.19 5.60
N ILE A 227 23.53 2.88 5.64
CA ILE A 227 24.01 3.69 4.51
C ILE A 227 24.16 2.82 3.25
N SER A 228 24.73 1.62 3.38
CA SER A 228 24.86 0.69 2.25
C SER A 228 23.50 0.25 1.70
N MET A 229 22.54 0.01 2.58
CA MET A 229 21.16 -0.34 2.21
C MET A 229 20.47 0.82 1.49
N GLU A 230 20.54 2.04 2.04
CA GLU A 230 19.92 3.22 1.43
C GLU A 230 20.54 3.57 0.06
N LYS A 231 21.85 3.41 -0.12
CA LYS A 231 22.49 3.56 -1.44
C LYS A 231 21.90 2.59 -2.47
N LYS A 232 21.75 1.32 -2.12
CA LYS A 232 21.17 0.29 -3.03
C LYS A 232 19.70 0.54 -3.29
N LYS A 233 18.94 0.92 -2.27
CA LYS A 233 17.53 1.29 -2.38
C LYS A 233 17.36 2.50 -3.31
N ALA A 234 18.16 3.55 -3.12
CA ALA A 234 18.13 4.73 -3.96
C ALA A 234 18.43 4.40 -5.43
N LEU A 235 19.43 3.56 -5.69
CA LEU A 235 19.75 3.11 -7.04
C LEU A 235 18.61 2.33 -7.69
N LEU A 236 18.04 1.36 -6.97
CA LEU A 236 16.91 0.59 -7.45
C LEU A 236 15.67 1.45 -7.68
N MET A 237 15.40 2.42 -6.80
CA MET A 237 14.29 3.37 -6.96
C MET A 237 14.51 4.30 -8.15
N SER A 238 15.74 4.79 -8.37
CA SER A 238 16.05 5.65 -9.52
C SER A 238 15.84 4.91 -10.84
N ILE A 239 16.30 3.67 -10.94
CA ILE A 239 16.04 2.82 -12.12
C ILE A 239 14.54 2.59 -12.30
N SER A 240 13.81 2.28 -11.22
CA SER A 240 12.35 2.14 -11.27
C SER A 240 11.66 3.40 -11.80
N ALA A 241 12.08 4.59 -11.34
CA ALA A 241 11.51 5.85 -11.77
C ALA A 241 11.71 6.10 -13.28
N VAL A 242 12.87 5.74 -13.82
CA VAL A 242 13.11 5.83 -15.28
C VAL A 242 12.18 4.87 -16.02
N ILE A 243 12.14 3.61 -15.61
CA ILE A 243 11.36 2.57 -16.30
C ILE A 243 9.85 2.88 -16.26
N THR A 244 9.34 3.42 -15.14
CA THR A 244 7.91 3.77 -14.99
C THR A 244 7.47 4.95 -15.84
N ASN A 245 8.41 5.80 -16.29
CA ASN A 245 8.11 6.88 -17.22
C ASN A 245 8.16 6.46 -18.71
N ILE A 246 8.62 5.24 -19.04
CA ILE A 246 8.65 4.74 -20.42
C ILE A 246 7.25 4.72 -21.06
N PRO A 247 6.18 4.26 -20.41
CA PRO A 247 4.82 4.32 -20.97
C PRO A 247 4.41 5.72 -21.39
N LEU A 248 4.69 6.73 -20.56
CA LEU A 248 4.39 8.12 -20.85
C LEU A 248 5.16 8.62 -22.08
N LEU A 249 6.44 8.31 -22.19
CA LEU A 249 7.25 8.64 -23.36
C LEU A 249 6.69 7.99 -24.64
N LEU A 250 6.28 6.72 -24.57
CA LEU A 250 5.67 6.03 -25.72
C LEU A 250 4.33 6.64 -26.11
N ILE A 251 3.50 7.03 -25.13
CA ILE A 251 2.23 7.73 -25.41
C ILE A 251 2.51 9.04 -26.16
N ILE A 252 3.48 9.83 -25.72
CA ILE A 252 3.82 11.10 -26.36
C ILE A 252 4.40 10.88 -27.75
N LEU A 253 5.30 9.92 -27.94
CA LEU A 253 5.95 9.66 -29.23
C LEU A 253 5.00 9.02 -30.25
N ILE A 254 4.35 7.92 -29.88
CA ILE A 254 3.46 7.18 -30.79
C ILE A 254 2.13 7.90 -30.91
N GLY A 255 1.54 8.37 -29.80
CA GLY A 255 0.30 9.12 -29.78
C GLY A 255 0.44 10.46 -30.50
N GLY A 256 1.54 11.19 -30.26
CA GLY A 256 1.83 12.42 -31.01
C GLY A 256 1.93 12.19 -32.54
N LYS A 257 2.58 11.09 -32.95
CA LYS A 257 2.60 10.70 -34.35
C LYS A 257 1.19 10.40 -34.92
N LEU A 258 0.34 9.73 -34.12
CA LEU A 258 -1.06 9.44 -34.52
C LEU A 258 -1.88 10.73 -34.62
N VAL A 259 -1.63 11.71 -33.75
CA VAL A 259 -2.28 13.04 -33.83
C VAL A 259 -1.88 13.77 -35.14
N ILE A 260 -0.59 13.79 -35.46
CA ILE A 260 -0.10 14.41 -36.73
C ILE A 260 -0.71 13.73 -37.92
N LEU A 261 -0.93 12.42 -37.89
CA LEU A 261 -1.58 11.65 -38.94
C LEU A 261 -3.12 11.78 -38.96
N GLY A 262 -3.72 12.57 -38.07
CA GLY A 262 -5.16 12.74 -37.94
C GLY A 262 -5.95 11.50 -37.49
N LYS A 263 -5.25 10.51 -36.90
CA LYS A 263 -5.86 9.26 -36.39
C LYS A 263 -6.23 9.31 -34.92
N LEU A 264 -5.82 10.34 -34.22
CA LEU A 264 -6.09 10.60 -32.78
C LEU A 264 -6.27 12.10 -32.60
N SER A 265 -7.19 12.54 -31.74
CA SER A 265 -7.28 13.94 -31.36
C SER A 265 -6.27 14.32 -30.26
N LEU A 266 -6.01 15.62 -30.09
CA LEU A 266 -5.17 16.10 -28.97
C LEU A 266 -5.85 15.86 -27.63
N GLY A 267 -7.18 15.96 -27.58
CA GLY A 267 -7.95 15.63 -26.39
C GLY A 267 -7.85 14.15 -26.03
N GLU A 268 -7.93 13.25 -27.00
CA GLU A 268 -7.73 11.81 -26.77
C GLU A 268 -6.30 11.51 -26.29
N LEU A 269 -5.29 12.17 -26.86
CA LEU A 269 -3.91 12.05 -26.38
C LEU A 269 -3.79 12.47 -24.91
N TYR A 270 -4.46 13.56 -24.51
CA TYR A 270 -4.53 13.97 -23.09
C TYR A 270 -5.13 12.87 -22.21
N VAL A 271 -6.23 12.23 -22.64
CA VAL A 271 -6.84 11.12 -21.90
C VAL A 271 -5.84 9.97 -21.71
N PHE A 272 -5.08 9.62 -22.75
CA PHE A 272 -4.03 8.61 -22.66
C PHE A 272 -2.97 8.98 -21.61
N ILE A 273 -2.51 10.22 -21.60
CA ILE A 273 -1.52 10.71 -20.62
C ILE A 273 -2.10 10.65 -19.19
N SER A 274 -3.32 11.15 -18.99
CA SER A 274 -3.97 11.21 -17.69
C SER A 274 -4.26 9.82 -17.11
N LEU A 275 -4.86 8.93 -17.90
CA LEU A 275 -5.27 7.61 -17.43
C LEU A 275 -4.10 6.61 -17.36
N SER A 276 -3.00 6.83 -18.07
CA SER A 276 -1.80 5.99 -17.98
C SER A 276 -1.21 5.98 -16.57
N GLY A 277 -1.39 7.06 -15.81
CA GLY A 277 -1.02 7.15 -14.40
C GLY A 277 -1.72 6.10 -13.52
N ASN A 278 -3.01 5.87 -13.76
CA ASN A 278 -3.79 4.85 -13.05
C ASN A 278 -3.29 3.43 -13.38
N VAL A 279 -2.92 3.20 -14.65
CA VAL A 279 -2.41 1.91 -15.12
C VAL A 279 -1.01 1.65 -14.54
N SER A 280 -0.12 2.61 -14.59
CA SER A 280 1.25 2.48 -14.06
C SER A 280 1.28 2.40 -12.54
N GLY A 281 0.40 3.14 -11.86
CA GLY A 281 0.37 3.25 -10.40
C GLY A 281 0.14 1.92 -9.68
N ILE A 282 -0.79 1.08 -10.19
CA ILE A 282 -1.02 -0.24 -9.58
C ILE A 282 0.21 -1.13 -9.68
N LEU A 283 0.91 -1.06 -10.80
CA LEU A 283 2.06 -1.90 -11.07
C LEU A 283 3.27 -1.49 -10.24
N MET A 284 3.44 -0.20 -9.99
CA MET A 284 4.46 0.31 -9.06
C MET A 284 4.22 -0.16 -7.63
N ASN A 285 2.97 -0.29 -7.22
CA ASN A 285 2.60 -0.73 -5.87
C ASN A 285 2.53 -2.27 -5.72
N MET A 286 2.55 -3.05 -6.81
CA MET A 286 2.48 -4.52 -6.77
C MET A 286 3.48 -5.18 -5.83
N PRO A 287 4.77 -4.81 -5.78
CA PRO A 287 5.72 -5.45 -4.88
C PRO A 287 5.41 -5.18 -3.41
N SER A 288 4.97 -3.95 -3.11
CA SER A 288 4.51 -3.59 -1.77
C SER A 288 3.30 -4.45 -1.37
N PHE A 289 2.32 -4.60 -2.26
CA PHE A 289 1.16 -5.45 -2.01
C PHE A 289 1.55 -6.91 -1.75
N ILE A 290 2.43 -7.49 -2.58
CA ILE A 290 2.90 -8.88 -2.40
C ILE A 290 3.60 -9.04 -1.06
N MET A 291 4.45 -8.09 -0.66
CA MET A 291 5.13 -8.11 0.63
C MET A 291 4.14 -8.01 1.79
N GLN A 292 3.21 -7.08 1.73
CA GLN A 292 2.19 -6.88 2.75
C GLN A 292 1.26 -8.10 2.89
N PHE A 293 0.91 -8.77 1.78
CA PHE A 293 0.17 -10.03 1.82
C PHE A 293 0.92 -11.15 2.54
N ARG A 294 2.22 -11.25 2.35
CA ARG A 294 3.03 -12.26 3.06
C ARG A 294 3.09 -11.98 4.56
N ILE A 295 3.29 -10.71 4.93
CA ILE A 295 3.29 -10.27 6.35
C ILE A 295 1.91 -10.56 6.98
N PHE A 296 0.85 -10.19 6.29
CA PHE A 296 -0.51 -10.46 6.71
C PHE A 296 -0.77 -11.96 6.93
N GLY A 297 -0.38 -12.81 5.97
CA GLY A 297 -0.49 -14.26 6.10
C GLY A 297 0.29 -14.86 7.27
N ALA A 298 1.48 -14.31 7.55
CA ALA A 298 2.28 -14.74 8.70
C ALA A 298 1.63 -14.34 10.04
N ASN A 299 1.14 -13.10 10.14
CA ASN A 299 0.45 -12.61 11.34
C ASN A 299 -0.88 -13.32 11.57
N LEU A 300 -1.60 -13.66 10.49
CA LEU A 300 -2.81 -14.47 10.58
C LEU A 300 -2.57 -15.87 11.14
N LYS A 301 -1.50 -16.53 10.70
CA LYS A 301 -1.13 -17.84 11.26
C LYS A 301 -0.87 -17.76 12.75
N LYS A 302 -0.22 -16.70 13.22
CA LYS A 302 0.02 -16.46 14.65
C LYS A 302 -1.26 -16.21 15.42
N LEU A 303 -2.19 -15.39 14.88
CA LEU A 303 -3.48 -15.10 15.49
C LEU A 303 -4.41 -16.33 15.59
N ASN A 304 -4.33 -17.23 14.62
CA ASN A 304 -5.13 -18.46 14.59
C ASN A 304 -4.42 -19.65 15.28
N ALA A 305 -3.15 -19.49 15.70
CA ALA A 305 -2.46 -20.52 16.45
C ALA A 305 -3.13 -20.71 17.81
N PRO A 306 -3.37 -21.97 18.26
CA PRO A 306 -3.88 -22.20 19.60
C PRO A 306 -2.89 -21.60 20.62
N VAL A 307 -3.42 -20.96 21.66
CA VAL A 307 -2.60 -20.46 22.77
C VAL A 307 -1.87 -21.65 23.39
N ILE A 308 -0.56 -21.75 23.12
CA ILE A 308 0.25 -22.84 23.67
C ILE A 308 0.47 -22.53 25.14
N VAL A 309 -0.15 -23.29 26.00
CA VAL A 309 0.12 -23.29 27.43
C VAL A 309 1.49 -23.96 27.60
N ASP A 310 2.53 -23.17 27.87
CA ASP A 310 3.86 -23.69 28.17
C ASP A 310 3.80 -24.52 29.46
N ASN A 311 3.80 -25.82 29.31
CA ASN A 311 3.85 -26.79 30.42
C ASN A 311 5.27 -26.93 31.03
N THR A 312 6.22 -26.08 30.61
CA THR A 312 7.61 -26.13 31.15
C THR A 312 7.77 -25.26 32.41
N GLY A 313 7.05 -25.57 33.44
CA GLY A 313 7.11 -24.85 34.72
C GLY A 313 6.80 -25.69 35.94
N SER A 314 7.20 -26.97 35.92
CA SER A 314 7.23 -27.76 37.18
C SER A 314 8.53 -28.55 37.17
N HIS A 315 9.49 -28.03 37.88
CA HIS A 315 10.55 -28.70 38.65
C HIS A 315 11.77 -27.77 38.72
N LYS A 316 11.82 -26.93 39.71
CA LYS A 316 12.71 -26.86 40.85
C LYS A 316 12.50 -25.57 41.61
#